data_0f2e2ead636072d605d6b28d1e25ca91
#
_entry.id   0f2e2ead636072d605d6b28d1e25ca91
#
_cell.length_a   1.000
_cell.length_b   1.000
_cell.length_c   1.000
_cell.angle_alpha   90.00
_cell.angle_beta   90.00
_cell.angle_gamma   90.00
#
_symmetry.space_group_name_H-M   'P 1'
#
loop_
_entity.id
_entity.type
_entity.pdbx_description
1 polymer ?
#
loop_
_entity_poly.entity_id
_entity_poly.type
_entity_poly.pdbx_seq_one_letter_code
_entity_poly.pdbx_strand_id
1 'polypeptide(L)'
;MGAGFHGNFGNTKGTKNRIPIKNKSDVEYNEDKMENYLLNNKHPEGKSKAKFLKDVLGYKSGDGKILHDNLVKSVLNKEPIKVENTSYGIKNTYKIKLVGKNNKEITANVVCVFQKDSGRTKYRIITVYPDKR
;
A
#
# COMPACT_ATOMS: atom_id res chain seq x y z
N MET A 1 15.06 29.76 -0.69
CA MET A 1 15.36 29.92 -0.76
C MET A 1 15.60 30.05 -0.70
N GLY A 2 15.40 29.35 -0.61
CA GLY A 2 15.55 29.27 -0.81
C GLY A 2 15.40 28.98 -0.51
N ALA A 3 15.30 28.64 -0.45
CA ALA A 3 15.28 28.39 -0.38
C ALA A 3 15.35 28.17 -0.19
N GLY A 4 15.39 27.87 -0.16
CA GLY A 4 15.55 27.71 -0.37
C GLY A 4 15.84 27.35 -0.10
N PHE A 5 16.05 26.79 -0.09
CA PHE A 5 16.57 26.65 -0.29
C PHE A 5 16.89 26.59 0.11
N HIS A 6 16.76 26.22 0.29
CA HIS A 6 17.13 26.12 0.35
C HIS A 6 17.10 25.92 0.69
N GLY A 7 16.96 25.66 0.89
CA GLY A 7 16.78 25.36 0.91
C GLY A 7 16.76 24.88 1.28
N ASN A 8 17.08 24.60 1.39
CA ASN A 8 17.02 24.10 1.58
C ASN A 8 17.08 23.61 1.89
N PHE A 9 16.99 22.95 1.90
CA PHE A 9 17.05 22.30 1.86
C PHE A 9 17.15 21.48 2.34
N GLY A 10 17.65 20.97 2.67
CA GLY A 10 17.99 19.56 2.58
C GLY A 10 17.00 18.63 3.17
N ASN A 11 16.36 18.92 4.17
CA ASN A 11 15.34 18.11 4.73
C ASN A 11 14.07 18.07 3.97
N THR A 12 13.93 18.91 3.04
CA THR A 12 12.79 18.87 2.15
C THR A 12 12.74 17.61 1.33
N LYS A 13 13.81 16.82 1.34
CA LYS A 13 13.77 15.55 0.63
C LYS A 13 12.67 14.65 1.10
N GLY A 14 12.44 14.56 2.41
CA GLY A 14 11.36 13.74 2.92
C GLY A 14 10.01 14.26 2.48
N THR A 15 9.85 15.56 2.46
CA THR A 15 8.61 16.17 2.02
C THR A 15 8.34 15.91 0.55
N LYS A 16 9.37 15.96 -0.29
CA LYS A 16 9.20 15.67 -1.71
C LYS A 16 8.70 14.26 -1.94
N ASN A 17 9.21 13.32 -1.15
CA ASN A 17 8.85 11.92 -1.33
C ASN A 17 7.47 11.59 -0.78
N ARG A 18 6.79 12.54 -0.13
CA ARG A 18 5.47 12.31 0.41
C ARG A 18 4.36 12.82 -0.50
N ILE A 19 4.64 12.86 -1.79
CA ILE A 19 3.66 13.28 -2.78
C ILE A 19 2.57 12.19 -2.85
N PRO A 20 1.28 12.57 -2.70
CA PRO A 20 0.20 11.59 -2.74
C PRO A 20 0.06 10.93 -4.10
N ILE A 21 -0.39 9.69 -4.09
CA ILE A 21 -0.80 9.00 -5.31
C ILE A 21 -2.17 9.58 -5.67
N LYS A 22 -2.30 10.12 -6.89
CA LYS A 22 -3.53 10.82 -7.27
C LYS A 22 -4.42 10.02 -8.20
N ASN A 23 -3.87 9.05 -8.91
CA ASN A 23 -4.64 8.30 -9.90
C ASN A 23 -4.44 6.81 -9.71
N LYS A 24 -5.51 6.04 -9.96
CA LYS A 24 -5.41 4.59 -9.91
C LYS A 24 -4.38 4.07 -10.90
N SER A 25 -4.20 4.76 -12.02
CA SER A 25 -3.24 4.34 -13.03
C SER A 25 -1.79 4.48 -12.60
N ASP A 26 -1.55 5.17 -11.47
CA ASP A 26 -0.20 5.27 -10.92
C ASP A 26 0.22 4.03 -10.15
N VAL A 27 -0.69 3.07 -9.99
CA VAL A 27 -0.43 1.81 -9.28
C VAL A 27 -0.76 0.66 -10.22
N GLU A 28 0.22 -0.21 -10.48
CA GLU A 28 -0.02 -1.36 -11.32
C GLU A 28 -0.46 -2.55 -10.48
N TYR A 29 -1.28 -3.43 -11.05
CA TYR A 29 -1.74 -4.63 -10.37
C TYR A 29 -0.64 -5.68 -10.38
N ASN A 30 -0.31 -6.22 -9.22
CA ASN A 30 0.69 -7.27 -9.09
C ASN A 30 -0.03 -8.54 -8.63
N GLU A 31 -0.45 -9.35 -9.58
CA GLU A 31 -1.22 -10.56 -9.27
C GLU A 31 -0.46 -11.52 -8.35
N ASP A 32 0.83 -11.65 -8.56
CA ASP A 32 1.62 -12.57 -7.76
C ASP A 32 1.59 -12.19 -6.28
N LYS A 33 1.75 -10.91 -5.97
CA LYS A 33 1.67 -10.47 -4.57
C LYS A 33 0.24 -10.57 -4.02
N MET A 34 -0.76 -10.25 -4.85
CA MET A 34 -2.14 -10.24 -4.36
C MET A 34 -2.68 -11.65 -4.18
N GLU A 35 -2.47 -12.54 -5.16
CA GLU A 35 -3.05 -13.88 -5.12
C GLU A 35 -2.12 -14.90 -4.48
N ASN A 36 -0.85 -14.88 -4.80
CA ASN A 36 0.06 -15.95 -4.35
C ASN A 36 0.75 -15.64 -3.04
N TYR A 37 0.59 -14.43 -2.52
CA TYR A 37 1.16 -14.05 -1.23
C TYR A 37 0.09 -13.58 -0.25
N LEU A 38 -0.58 -12.46 -0.54
CA LEU A 38 -1.52 -11.85 0.41
C LEU A 38 -2.79 -12.68 0.62
N LEU A 39 -3.28 -13.33 -0.43
CA LEU A 39 -4.52 -14.11 -0.33
C LEU A 39 -4.28 -15.61 -0.29
N ASN A 40 -3.02 -16.04 -0.21
CA ASN A 40 -2.68 -17.47 -0.18
C ASN A 40 -2.49 -17.91 1.26
N ASN A 41 -3.46 -18.64 1.80
CA ASN A 41 -3.42 -19.09 3.18
C ASN A 41 -2.43 -20.24 3.41
N LYS A 42 -1.76 -20.69 2.36
CA LYS A 42 -0.73 -21.73 2.46
C LYS A 42 0.68 -21.18 2.33
N HIS A 43 0.81 -19.89 2.06
CA HIS A 43 2.12 -19.27 1.93
C HIS A 43 2.78 -19.14 3.30
N PRO A 44 4.03 -19.56 3.47
CA PRO A 44 4.67 -19.54 4.79
C PRO A 44 4.66 -18.19 5.48
N GLU A 45 4.81 -17.12 4.71
CA GLU A 45 4.86 -15.78 5.29
C GLU A 45 3.55 -15.02 5.15
N GLY A 46 2.72 -15.40 4.20
CA GLY A 46 1.49 -14.68 3.93
C GLY A 46 0.25 -15.25 4.60
N LYS A 47 0.31 -16.45 5.16
CA LYS A 47 -0.91 -17.12 5.63
C LYS A 47 -1.66 -16.36 6.71
N SER A 48 -0.96 -15.69 7.62
CA SER A 48 -1.64 -14.94 8.67
C SER A 48 -2.33 -13.70 8.10
N LYS A 49 -1.74 -13.11 7.06
CA LYS A 49 -2.34 -11.98 6.37
C LYS A 49 -3.57 -12.42 5.59
N ALA A 50 -3.48 -13.58 4.93
CA ALA A 50 -4.59 -14.14 4.19
C ALA A 50 -5.76 -14.47 5.12
N LYS A 51 -5.47 -15.05 6.27
CA LYS A 51 -6.50 -15.36 7.25
C LYS A 51 -7.21 -14.12 7.72
N PHE A 52 -6.46 -13.07 8.06
CA PHE A 52 -7.04 -11.80 8.49
C PHE A 52 -7.93 -11.21 7.39
N LEU A 53 -7.43 -11.14 6.16
CA LEU A 53 -8.17 -10.55 5.06
C LEU A 53 -9.46 -11.31 4.78
N LYS A 54 -9.43 -12.63 4.92
CA LYS A 54 -10.61 -13.46 4.69
C LYS A 54 -11.59 -13.38 5.85
N ASP A 55 -11.11 -13.61 7.09
CA ASP A 55 -11.99 -13.74 8.24
C ASP A 55 -12.60 -12.42 8.67
N VAL A 56 -11.88 -11.33 8.54
CA VAL A 56 -12.36 -10.03 8.98
C VAL A 56 -13.05 -9.27 7.85
N LEU A 57 -12.47 -9.30 6.65
CA LEU A 57 -12.91 -8.44 5.55
C LEU A 57 -13.49 -9.20 4.36
N GLY A 58 -13.42 -10.52 4.34
CA GLY A 58 -14.05 -11.32 3.30
C GLY A 58 -13.29 -11.49 2.00
N TYR A 59 -12.03 -11.06 1.96
CA TYR A 59 -11.21 -11.23 0.75
C TYR A 59 -10.57 -12.61 0.76
N LYS A 60 -10.80 -13.38 -0.29
CA LYS A 60 -10.26 -14.73 -0.40
C LYS A 60 -9.56 -14.91 -1.74
N SER A 61 -9.01 -16.08 -1.97
CA SER A 61 -8.34 -16.39 -3.22
C SER A 61 -9.26 -16.08 -4.40
N GLY A 62 -8.75 -15.40 -5.40
CA GLY A 62 -9.54 -14.92 -6.53
C GLY A 62 -9.97 -13.47 -6.40
N ASP A 63 -9.86 -12.88 -5.21
CA ASP A 63 -10.32 -11.51 -4.96
C ASP A 63 -9.19 -10.48 -5.04
N GLY A 64 -8.04 -10.87 -5.60
CA GLY A 64 -6.87 -9.99 -5.63
C GLY A 64 -7.13 -8.65 -6.28
N LYS A 65 -7.86 -8.63 -7.39
CA LYS A 65 -8.14 -7.38 -8.10
C LYS A 65 -9.06 -6.47 -7.30
N ILE A 66 -10.08 -7.04 -6.66
CA ILE A 66 -11.00 -6.27 -5.82
C ILE A 66 -10.25 -5.68 -4.63
N LEU A 67 -9.41 -6.49 -4.00
CA LEU A 67 -8.59 -6.03 -2.88
C LEU A 67 -7.65 -4.91 -3.33
N HIS A 68 -7.00 -5.10 -4.46
CA HIS A 68 -6.11 -4.09 -5.03
C HIS A 68 -6.85 -2.77 -5.24
N ASP A 69 -8.02 -2.83 -5.87
CA ASP A 69 -8.77 -1.61 -6.18
C ASP A 69 -9.19 -0.88 -4.90
N ASN A 70 -9.62 -1.63 -3.88
CA ASN A 70 -10.03 -1.01 -2.62
C ASN A 70 -8.85 -0.41 -1.86
N LEU A 71 -7.70 -1.06 -1.91
CA LEU A 71 -6.49 -0.51 -1.29
C LEU A 71 -6.04 0.76 -2.00
N VAL A 72 -6.05 0.76 -3.32
CA VAL A 72 -5.65 1.96 -4.08
C VAL A 72 -6.58 3.11 -3.78
N LYS A 73 -7.90 2.87 -3.77
CA LYS A 73 -8.87 3.92 -3.44
C LYS A 73 -8.61 4.49 -2.05
N SER A 74 -8.22 3.66 -1.13
CA SER A 74 -7.99 4.10 0.25
C SER A 74 -6.79 5.01 0.40
N VAL A 75 -5.81 4.94 -0.51
CA VAL A 75 -4.60 5.76 -0.40
C VAL A 75 -4.60 6.96 -1.33
N LEU A 76 -5.57 7.07 -2.24
CA LEU A 76 -5.59 8.20 -3.18
C LEU A 76 -5.64 9.52 -2.41
N ASN A 77 -4.77 10.44 -2.78
CA ASN A 77 -4.69 11.78 -2.19
C ASN A 77 -4.32 11.78 -0.71
N LYS A 78 -3.77 10.67 -0.20
CA LYS A 78 -3.27 10.62 1.17
C LYS A 78 -1.75 10.70 1.18
N GLU A 79 -1.21 11.32 2.22
CA GLU A 79 0.23 11.29 2.44
C GLU A 79 0.61 10.00 3.14
N PRO A 80 1.70 9.37 2.72
CA PRO A 80 2.19 8.19 3.46
C PRO A 80 2.70 8.61 4.84
N ILE A 81 2.60 7.69 5.80
CA ILE A 81 3.14 7.96 7.13
C ILE A 81 4.65 7.76 7.17
N LYS A 82 5.20 7.07 6.18
CA LYS A 82 6.63 6.81 6.12
C LYS A 82 7.03 6.62 4.67
N VAL A 83 8.16 7.18 4.30
CA VAL A 83 8.75 7.01 2.97
C VAL A 83 10.18 6.55 3.16
N GLU A 84 10.54 5.45 2.51
CA GLU A 84 11.90 4.91 2.60
C GLU A 84 12.49 4.79 1.20
N ASN A 85 13.74 5.28 1.07
CA ASN A 85 14.49 5.05 -0.15
C ASN A 85 15.35 3.82 0.08
N THR A 86 15.14 2.78 -0.70
CA THR A 86 15.91 1.54 -0.58
C THR A 86 16.65 1.28 -1.88
N SER A 87 17.53 0.27 -1.85
CA SER A 87 18.22 -0.13 -3.07
C SER A 87 17.27 -0.64 -4.13
N TYR A 88 16.06 -1.04 -3.75
CA TYR A 88 15.05 -1.56 -4.69
C TYR A 88 14.13 -0.47 -5.22
N GLY A 89 14.08 0.68 -4.56
CA GLY A 89 13.18 1.75 -4.97
C GLY A 89 12.62 2.50 -3.78
N ILE A 90 11.50 3.17 -3.98
CA ILE A 90 10.86 3.98 -2.95
C ILE A 90 9.69 3.21 -2.36
N LYS A 91 9.66 3.08 -1.03
CA LYS A 91 8.57 2.43 -0.31
C LYS A 91 7.75 3.47 0.45
N ASN A 92 6.46 3.48 0.19
CA ASN A 92 5.50 4.34 0.90
C ASN A 92 4.63 3.47 1.80
N THR A 93 4.55 3.81 3.07
CA THR A 93 3.73 3.09 4.04
C THR A 93 2.53 3.96 4.41
N TYR A 94 1.34 3.36 4.40
CA TYR A 94 0.09 4.06 4.71
C TYR A 94 -0.64 3.32 5.83
N LYS A 95 -1.34 4.09 6.67
CA LYS A 95 -2.31 3.52 7.61
C LYS A 95 -3.69 3.94 7.12
N ILE A 96 -4.55 2.98 6.85
CA ILE A 96 -5.86 3.24 6.28
C ILE A 96 -6.90 2.36 6.93
N LYS A 97 -8.17 2.69 6.66
CA LYS A 97 -9.28 1.80 6.96
C LYS A 97 -9.68 1.11 5.67
N LEU A 98 -9.50 -0.20 5.64
CA LEU A 98 -9.84 -1.00 4.47
C LEU A 98 -11.27 -1.52 4.64
N VAL A 99 -12.10 -1.31 3.61
CA VAL A 99 -13.48 -1.79 3.65
C VAL A 99 -13.56 -3.27 3.31
N GLY A 100 -14.60 -3.94 3.81
CA GLY A 100 -14.83 -5.33 3.49
C GLY A 100 -15.23 -5.52 2.03
N LYS A 101 -15.01 -6.72 1.53
CA LYS A 101 -15.32 -7.04 0.13
C LYS A 101 -16.80 -6.93 -0.17
N ASN A 102 -17.63 -7.53 0.67
CA ASN A 102 -19.06 -7.60 0.43
C ASN A 102 -19.88 -6.61 1.25
N ASN A 103 -19.27 -5.99 2.24
CA ASN A 103 -19.97 -5.06 3.10
C ASN A 103 -19.05 -3.91 3.46
N LYS A 104 -19.29 -2.76 2.84
CA LYS A 104 -18.41 -1.60 3.01
C LYS A 104 -18.57 -0.94 4.39
N GLU A 105 -19.55 -1.35 5.16
CA GLU A 105 -19.68 -0.87 6.52
C GLU A 105 -18.74 -1.58 7.47
N ILE A 106 -18.22 -2.73 7.07
CA ILE A 106 -17.19 -3.42 7.84
C ILE A 106 -15.85 -2.87 7.40
N THR A 107 -15.08 -2.37 8.35
CA THR A 107 -13.75 -1.83 8.05
C THR A 107 -12.75 -2.34 9.06
N ALA A 108 -11.50 -2.33 8.69
CA ALA A 108 -10.42 -2.68 9.60
C ALA A 108 -9.25 -1.74 9.36
N ASN A 109 -8.58 -1.39 10.43
CA ASN A 109 -7.37 -0.58 10.34
C ASN A 109 -6.22 -1.45 9.86
N VAL A 110 -5.60 -1.07 8.76
CA VAL A 110 -4.50 -1.84 8.18
C VAL A 110 -3.33 -0.91 7.85
N VAL A 111 -2.16 -1.52 7.79
CA VAL A 111 -0.98 -0.88 7.24
C VAL A 111 -0.75 -1.49 5.87
N CYS A 112 -0.61 -0.66 4.85
CA CYS A 112 -0.28 -1.15 3.52
C CYS A 112 0.97 -0.44 3.01
N VAL A 113 1.76 -1.18 2.24
CA VAL A 113 3.04 -0.68 1.74
C VAL A 113 3.03 -0.77 0.22
N PHE A 114 3.31 0.36 -0.41
CA PHE A 114 3.42 0.49 -1.86
C PHE A 114 4.88 0.74 -2.19
N GLN A 115 5.35 0.19 -3.29
CA GLN A 115 6.73 0.40 -3.72
C GLN A 115 6.77 0.77 -5.19
N LYS A 116 7.57 1.77 -5.50
CA LYS A 116 7.91 2.11 -6.87
C LYS A 116 9.35 1.66 -7.08
N ASP A 117 9.51 0.59 -7.86
CA ASP A 117 10.83 0.01 -8.08
C ASP A 117 11.73 0.96 -8.85
N SER A 118 13.03 0.85 -8.62
CA SER A 118 14.01 1.68 -9.32
C SER A 118 13.83 1.55 -10.82
N GLY A 119 13.78 2.67 -11.51
CA GLY A 119 13.59 2.67 -12.96
C GLY A 119 12.15 2.49 -13.41
N ARG A 120 11.20 2.33 -12.48
CA ARG A 120 9.79 2.19 -12.85
C ARG A 120 9.06 3.49 -12.54
N THR A 121 7.93 3.68 -13.18
CA THR A 121 7.13 4.90 -13.01
C THR A 121 5.87 4.67 -12.19
N LYS A 122 5.53 3.41 -11.91
CA LYS A 122 4.31 3.09 -11.19
C LYS A 122 4.63 2.39 -9.88
N TYR A 123 3.73 2.57 -8.92
CA TYR A 123 3.80 1.86 -7.64
C TYR A 123 3.14 0.50 -7.77
N ARG A 124 3.47 -0.41 -6.87
CA ARG A 124 2.77 -1.69 -6.71
C ARG A 124 2.62 -1.96 -5.22
N ILE A 125 1.58 -2.71 -4.88
CA ILE A 125 1.35 -3.08 -3.48
C ILE A 125 2.27 -4.25 -3.15
N ILE A 126 3.03 -4.15 -2.06
CA ILE A 126 3.92 -5.23 -1.67
C ILE A 126 3.45 -5.95 -0.41
N THR A 127 2.69 -5.31 0.47
CA THR A 127 2.12 -6.02 1.61
C THR A 127 1.00 -5.22 2.25
N VAL A 128 0.14 -5.94 2.98
CA VAL A 128 -0.92 -5.37 3.81
C VAL A 128 -0.98 -6.21 5.07
N TYR A 129 -1.11 -5.56 6.22
CA TYR A 129 -1.25 -6.31 7.47
C TYR A 129 -2.08 -5.49 8.47
N PRO A 130 -2.67 -6.16 9.47
CA PRO A 130 -3.50 -5.44 10.45
C PRO A 130 -2.68 -4.43 11.24
N ASP A 131 -3.30 -3.29 11.50
CA ASP A 131 -2.68 -2.27 12.35
C ASP A 131 -3.08 -2.59 13.78
N LYS A 132 -2.15 -3.10 14.54
CA LYS A 132 -2.42 -3.55 15.91
C LYS A 132 -2.19 -2.42 16.87
N ARG A 133 -3.16 -1.60 17.06
CA ARG A 133 -3.01 -0.45 17.94
C ARG A 133 -3.95 -0.49 19.08
#